data_597bfa7f7be0565a430044b1e99f7741
#
_entry.id   597bfa7f7be0565a430044b1e99f7741
#
_cell.length_a   1.000
_cell.length_b   1.000
_cell.length_c   1.000
_cell.angle_alpha   90.00
_cell.angle_beta   90.00
_cell.angle_gamma   90.00
#
_symmetry.space_group_name_H-M   'P 1'
#
loop_
_entity.id
_entity.type
_entity.pdbx_description
1 polymer ?
#
loop_
_entity_poly.entity_id
_entity_poly.type
_entity_poly.pdbx_seq_one_letter_code
_entity_poly.pdbx_strand_id
1 'polypeptide(L)'
;LSVGGGGLLLGVLEGMRRNGWEDTEVIAVETFGAASFQKSIEKDEIITLPSITSIASSLGAKRIAVQAFEQAKEYKVTPFLVSDEDTVRAIFSFLDEYNILVEPACGASLAYPLLYSEKLNGQDTVLVIACGGVNTGFEQLMNYKFRFLD
;
A
#
# COMPACT_ATOMS: atom_id res chain seq x y z
N LEU A 1 4.87 1.91 1.80
CA LEU A 1 4.30 2.29 0.49
C LEU A 1 3.25 1.28 0.04
N SER A 2 2.31 1.71 -0.81
CA SER A 2 1.31 0.84 -1.42
C SER A 2 1.86 0.16 -2.68
N VAL A 3 1.42 -1.09 -2.92
CA VAL A 3 1.84 -1.91 -4.06
C VAL A 3 0.65 -2.32 -4.91
N GLY A 4 0.71 -2.02 -6.21
CA GLY A 4 -0.16 -2.57 -7.23
C GLY A 4 0.64 -3.45 -8.18
N GLY A 5 0.94 -2.97 -9.40
CA GLY A 5 1.81 -3.69 -10.34
C GLY A 5 3.29 -3.75 -9.99
N GLY A 6 3.73 -3.06 -8.93
CA GLY A 6 5.10 -3.10 -8.43
C GLY A 6 6.04 -2.00 -8.96
N GLY A 7 5.56 -1.11 -9.84
CA GLY A 7 6.42 -0.07 -10.42
C GLY A 7 6.96 0.92 -9.39
N LEU A 8 6.11 1.38 -8.45
CA LEU A 8 6.54 2.24 -7.34
C LEU A 8 7.54 1.52 -6.44
N LEU A 9 7.26 0.28 -6.07
CA LEU A 9 8.17 -0.55 -5.26
C LEU A 9 9.56 -0.65 -5.92
N LEU A 10 9.60 -0.98 -7.21
CA LEU A 10 10.86 -1.05 -7.98
C LEU A 10 11.64 0.26 -7.94
N GLY A 11 10.96 1.39 -8.16
CA GLY A 11 11.59 2.71 -8.12
C GLY A 11 12.17 3.06 -6.75
N VAL A 12 11.46 2.69 -5.68
CA VAL A 12 11.92 2.90 -4.29
C VAL A 12 13.13 2.02 -4.00
N LEU A 13 13.08 0.72 -4.29
CA LEU A 13 14.21 -0.20 -4.06
C LEU A 13 15.46 0.23 -4.83
N GLU A 14 15.31 0.65 -6.08
CA GLU A 14 16.42 1.17 -6.86
C GLU A 14 16.98 2.48 -6.26
N GLY A 15 16.11 3.39 -5.79
CA GLY A 15 16.53 4.60 -5.09
C GLY A 15 17.29 4.29 -3.80
N MET A 16 16.82 3.32 -3.02
CA MET A 16 17.49 2.85 -1.80
C MET A 16 18.87 2.27 -2.11
N ARG A 17 18.97 1.40 -3.12
CA ARG A 17 20.23 0.82 -3.58
C ARG A 17 21.27 1.90 -3.96
N ARG A 18 20.83 2.93 -4.72
CA ARG A 18 21.74 4.04 -5.14
C ARG A 18 22.23 4.89 -3.99
N ASN A 19 21.51 4.89 -2.87
CA ASN A 19 21.82 5.71 -1.70
C ASN A 19 22.34 4.91 -0.50
N GLY A 20 22.59 3.60 -0.65
CA GLY A 20 23.10 2.77 0.42
C GLY A 20 22.11 2.51 1.56
N TRP A 21 20.80 2.41 1.24
CA TRP A 21 19.72 2.20 2.21
C TRP A 21 19.15 0.76 2.15
N GLU A 22 19.93 -0.19 1.67
CA GLU A 22 19.47 -1.58 1.48
C GLU A 22 19.09 -2.28 2.80
N ASP A 23 19.59 -1.78 3.92
CA ASP A 23 19.25 -2.31 5.26
C ASP A 23 17.89 -1.82 5.80
N THR A 24 17.30 -0.79 5.18
CA THR A 24 16.01 -0.25 5.59
C THR A 24 14.88 -1.19 5.16
N GLU A 25 14.02 -1.56 6.10
CA GLU A 25 12.84 -2.38 5.80
C GLU A 25 11.80 -1.60 5.01
N VAL A 26 11.22 -2.24 4.00
CA VAL A 26 10.12 -1.69 3.19
C VAL A 26 8.85 -2.47 3.47
N ILE A 27 7.85 -1.80 4.03
CA ILE A 27 6.51 -2.38 4.18
C ILE A 27 5.72 -2.17 2.88
N ALA A 28 5.43 -3.26 2.20
CA ALA A 28 4.71 -3.29 0.92
C ALA A 28 3.23 -3.55 1.18
N VAL A 29 2.41 -2.48 1.18
CA VAL A 29 1.01 -2.55 1.59
C VAL A 29 0.12 -2.78 0.38
N GLU A 30 -0.76 -3.80 0.49
CA GLU A 30 -1.86 -4.06 -0.43
C GLU A 30 -3.19 -4.12 0.36
N THR A 31 -4.32 -4.20 -0.35
CA THR A 31 -5.61 -4.48 0.25
C THR A 31 -5.99 -5.94 0.06
N PHE A 32 -6.82 -6.52 0.96
CA PHE A 32 -7.26 -7.91 0.84
C PHE A 32 -7.87 -8.25 -0.53
N GLY A 33 -8.57 -7.29 -1.15
CA GLY A 33 -9.18 -7.46 -2.47
C GLY A 33 -8.23 -7.29 -3.67
N ALA A 34 -6.96 -6.93 -3.45
CA ALA A 34 -5.96 -6.65 -4.49
C ALA A 34 -4.55 -7.17 -4.11
N ALA A 35 -4.47 -8.31 -3.45
CA ALA A 35 -3.25 -8.87 -2.85
C ALA A 35 -2.45 -9.76 -3.81
N SER A 36 -2.06 -9.25 -4.99
CA SER A 36 -1.30 -10.03 -5.96
C SER A 36 0.16 -10.23 -5.55
N PHE A 37 0.77 -9.23 -4.91
CA PHE A 37 2.15 -9.30 -4.45
C PHE A 37 2.29 -10.24 -3.25
N GLN A 38 1.51 -10.05 -2.18
CA GLN A 38 1.59 -10.89 -1.00
C GLN A 38 1.38 -12.37 -1.34
N LYS A 39 0.34 -12.70 -2.12
CA LYS A 39 0.08 -14.08 -2.55
C LYS A 39 1.22 -14.68 -3.37
N SER A 40 1.89 -13.83 -4.16
CA SER A 40 3.05 -14.28 -4.93
C SER A 40 4.25 -14.58 -4.03
N ILE A 41 4.51 -13.74 -3.03
CA ILE A 41 5.59 -13.97 -2.05
C ILE A 41 5.30 -15.23 -1.21
N GLU A 42 4.07 -15.39 -0.71
CA GLU A 42 3.68 -16.57 0.10
C GLU A 42 3.84 -17.91 -0.63
N LYS A 43 3.60 -17.90 -1.95
CA LYS A 43 3.71 -19.13 -2.77
C LYS A 43 5.04 -19.31 -3.48
N ASP A 44 5.92 -18.33 -3.34
CA ASP A 44 7.18 -18.25 -4.09
C ASP A 44 7.01 -18.38 -5.62
N GLU A 45 5.86 -17.94 -6.12
CA GLU A 45 5.54 -17.93 -7.55
C GLU A 45 4.62 -16.74 -7.90
N ILE A 46 4.70 -16.22 -9.12
CA ILE A 46 3.86 -15.08 -9.53
C ILE A 46 2.41 -15.52 -9.73
N ILE A 47 1.54 -15.05 -8.85
CA ILE A 47 0.10 -15.34 -8.88
C ILE A 47 -0.65 -14.28 -9.71
N THR A 48 -1.62 -14.75 -10.49
CA THR A 48 -2.60 -13.89 -11.16
C THR A 48 -3.94 -14.00 -10.44
N LEU A 49 -4.43 -12.88 -9.88
CA LEU A 49 -5.75 -12.82 -9.24
C LEU A 49 -6.87 -12.97 -10.28
N PRO A 50 -7.96 -13.67 -9.97
CA PRO A 50 -9.10 -13.79 -10.86
C PRO A 50 -9.83 -12.46 -11.06
N SER A 51 -9.92 -11.65 -10.01
CA SER A 51 -10.59 -10.34 -10.01
C SER A 51 -9.96 -9.42 -8.97
N ILE A 52 -10.25 -8.12 -9.08
CA ILE A 52 -9.98 -7.11 -8.06
C ILE A 52 -11.31 -6.74 -7.42
N THR A 53 -11.38 -6.78 -6.10
CA THR A 53 -12.59 -6.52 -5.32
C THR A 53 -12.45 -5.38 -4.32
N SER A 54 -11.26 -4.77 -4.22
CA SER A 54 -10.99 -3.61 -3.37
C SER A 54 -11.46 -2.30 -4.01
N ILE A 55 -11.78 -1.32 -3.17
CA ILE A 55 -12.03 0.07 -3.57
C ILE A 55 -10.75 0.78 -4.03
N ALA A 56 -9.58 0.28 -3.66
CA ALA A 56 -8.28 0.82 -4.05
C ALA A 56 -7.95 0.45 -5.50
N SER A 57 -8.70 1.01 -6.45
CA SER A 57 -8.61 0.66 -7.88
C SER A 57 -7.22 0.89 -8.49
N SER A 58 -6.50 1.90 -8.03
CA SER A 58 -5.12 2.19 -8.49
C SER A 58 -4.08 1.17 -7.98
N LEU A 59 -4.41 0.37 -6.96
CA LEU A 59 -3.67 -0.84 -6.59
C LEU A 59 -4.10 -2.07 -7.41
N GLY A 60 -5.13 -1.97 -8.21
CA GLY A 60 -5.88 -3.07 -8.81
C GLY A 60 -5.13 -3.87 -9.88
N ALA A 61 -3.84 -4.13 -9.70
CA ALA A 61 -3.08 -5.02 -10.58
C ALA A 61 -3.35 -6.48 -10.21
N LYS A 62 -3.90 -7.24 -11.17
CA LYS A 62 -4.14 -8.68 -10.96
C LYS A 62 -2.86 -9.49 -10.81
N ARG A 63 -1.72 -8.96 -11.23
CA ARG A 63 -0.43 -9.63 -11.23
C ARG A 63 0.67 -8.63 -10.97
N ILE A 64 1.61 -8.99 -10.10
CA ILE A 64 2.84 -8.23 -9.87
C ILE A 64 3.80 -8.35 -11.06
N ALA A 65 4.58 -7.31 -11.34
CA ALA A 65 5.66 -7.39 -12.32
C ALA A 65 6.75 -8.37 -11.89
N VAL A 66 7.30 -9.14 -12.83
CA VAL A 66 8.36 -10.13 -12.57
C VAL A 66 9.53 -9.50 -11.83
N GLN A 67 10.00 -8.35 -12.29
CA GLN A 67 11.12 -7.64 -11.67
C GLN A 67 10.83 -7.22 -10.22
N ALA A 68 9.59 -6.78 -9.91
CA ALA A 68 9.22 -6.42 -8.55
C ALA A 68 9.20 -7.63 -7.60
N PHE A 69 8.72 -8.77 -8.09
CA PHE A 69 8.73 -10.03 -7.36
C PHE A 69 10.16 -10.50 -7.07
N GLU A 70 11.05 -10.49 -8.06
CA GLU A 70 12.44 -10.93 -7.89
C GLU A 70 13.21 -9.98 -6.97
N GLN A 71 13.14 -8.66 -7.19
CA GLN A 71 13.83 -7.70 -6.34
C GLN A 71 13.34 -7.71 -4.88
N ALA A 72 12.04 -7.93 -4.65
CA ALA A 72 11.52 -8.02 -3.30
C ALA A 72 12.11 -9.19 -2.49
N LYS A 73 12.67 -10.21 -3.13
CA LYS A 73 13.38 -11.31 -2.47
C LYS A 73 14.83 -10.96 -2.08
N GLU A 74 15.40 -9.96 -2.73
CA GLU A 74 16.77 -9.51 -2.49
C GLU A 74 16.86 -8.47 -1.38
N TYR A 75 15.74 -7.78 -1.10
CA TYR A 75 15.64 -6.70 -0.10
C TYR A 75 14.75 -7.10 1.07
N LYS A 76 14.83 -6.34 2.17
CA LYS A 76 13.93 -6.49 3.32
C LYS A 76 12.55 -5.92 2.98
N VAL A 77 11.77 -6.61 2.17
CA VAL A 77 10.41 -6.22 1.81
C VAL A 77 9.41 -7.10 2.53
N THR A 78 8.60 -6.50 3.38
CA THR A 78 7.56 -7.18 4.16
C THR A 78 6.19 -6.87 3.57
N PRO A 79 5.48 -7.84 2.98
CA PRO A 79 4.09 -7.66 2.55
C PRO A 79 3.17 -7.43 3.73
N PHE A 80 2.18 -6.54 3.57
CA PHE A 80 1.16 -6.29 4.56
C PHE A 80 -0.20 -6.02 3.92
N LEU A 81 -1.27 -6.61 4.47
CA LEU A 81 -2.63 -6.39 3.98
C LEU A 81 -3.44 -5.53 4.95
N VAL A 82 -4.17 -4.59 4.38
CA VAL A 82 -5.16 -3.79 5.09
C VAL A 82 -6.57 -4.02 4.52
N SER A 83 -7.59 -3.77 5.31
CA SER A 83 -8.97 -3.80 4.82
C SER A 83 -9.32 -2.52 4.04
N ASP A 84 -10.41 -2.58 3.24
CA ASP A 84 -10.97 -1.38 2.63
C ASP A 84 -11.49 -0.41 3.71
N GLU A 85 -12.00 -0.93 4.84
CA GLU A 85 -12.42 -0.12 6.00
C GLU A 85 -11.23 0.64 6.60
N ASP A 86 -10.12 -0.05 6.91
CA ASP A 86 -8.91 0.61 7.45
C ASP A 86 -8.35 1.63 6.49
N THR A 87 -8.41 1.33 5.19
CA THR A 87 -8.02 2.25 4.11
C THR A 87 -8.84 3.54 4.18
N VAL A 88 -10.18 3.44 4.30
CA VAL A 88 -11.07 4.61 4.40
C VAL A 88 -10.83 5.37 5.71
N ARG A 89 -10.67 4.66 6.82
CA ARG A 89 -10.36 5.26 8.13
C ARG A 89 -9.07 6.08 8.08
N ALA A 90 -8.03 5.55 7.48
CA ALA A 90 -6.75 6.25 7.32
C ALA A 90 -6.85 7.49 6.42
N ILE A 91 -7.65 7.44 5.34
CA ILE A 91 -7.90 8.60 4.47
C ILE A 91 -8.51 9.75 5.28
N PHE A 92 -9.57 9.48 6.06
CA PHE A 92 -10.24 10.53 6.83
C PHE A 92 -9.37 11.04 7.97
N SER A 93 -8.63 10.19 8.68
CA SER A 93 -7.66 10.63 9.67
C SER A 93 -6.60 11.56 9.07
N PHE A 94 -6.08 11.21 7.90
CA PHE A 94 -5.09 12.03 7.19
C PHE A 94 -5.67 13.34 6.68
N LEU A 95 -6.91 13.32 6.17
CA LEU A 95 -7.62 14.52 5.72
C LEU A 95 -7.87 15.49 6.88
N ASP A 96 -8.30 14.98 8.03
CA ASP A 96 -8.60 15.80 9.21
C ASP A 96 -7.33 16.43 9.80
N GLU A 97 -6.19 15.71 9.76
CA GLU A 97 -4.93 16.21 10.34
C GLU A 97 -4.17 17.16 9.40
N TYR A 98 -4.11 16.80 8.10
CA TYR A 98 -3.25 17.51 7.14
C TYR A 98 -4.01 18.35 6.11
N ASN A 99 -5.34 18.27 6.05
CA ASN A 99 -6.18 18.91 5.03
C ASN A 99 -5.79 18.49 3.58
N ILE A 100 -5.31 17.27 3.41
CA ILE A 100 -4.93 16.71 2.11
C ILE A 100 -5.84 15.53 1.79
N LEU A 101 -6.53 15.63 0.64
CA LEU A 101 -7.36 14.55 0.13
C LEU A 101 -6.50 13.57 -0.65
N VAL A 102 -6.62 12.28 -0.30
CA VAL A 102 -5.90 11.18 -0.95
C VAL A 102 -6.85 10.09 -1.41
N GLU A 103 -6.44 9.27 -2.37
CA GLU A 103 -7.21 8.15 -2.88
C GLU A 103 -7.04 6.87 -2.05
N PRO A 104 -7.90 5.84 -2.21
CA PRO A 104 -7.81 4.60 -1.45
C PRO A 104 -6.46 3.89 -1.54
N ALA A 105 -5.79 3.92 -2.69
CA ALA A 105 -4.44 3.34 -2.80
C ALA A 105 -3.45 4.00 -1.84
N CYS A 106 -3.56 5.32 -1.65
CA CYS A 106 -2.76 6.07 -0.70
C CYS A 106 -3.19 5.79 0.74
N GLY A 107 -4.52 5.72 0.98
CA GLY A 107 -5.07 5.34 2.27
C GLY A 107 -4.55 3.98 2.77
N ALA A 108 -4.36 3.02 1.87
CA ALA A 108 -3.78 1.72 2.23
C ALA A 108 -2.38 1.87 2.84
N SER A 109 -1.48 2.66 2.23
CA SER A 109 -0.14 2.89 2.81
C SER A 109 -0.17 3.69 4.11
N LEU A 110 -1.08 4.65 4.24
CA LEU A 110 -1.28 5.44 5.46
C LEU A 110 -1.87 4.62 6.61
N ALA A 111 -2.68 3.60 6.31
CA ALA A 111 -3.29 2.75 7.34
C ALA A 111 -2.24 2.04 8.19
N TYR A 112 -1.12 1.63 7.62
CA TYR A 112 -0.09 0.89 8.35
C TYR A 112 0.45 1.68 9.56
N PRO A 113 1.00 2.89 9.43
CA PRO A 113 1.50 3.64 10.59
C PRO A 113 0.39 4.21 11.48
N LEU A 114 -0.78 4.52 10.93
CA LEU A 114 -1.86 5.15 11.70
C LEU A 114 -2.66 4.15 12.56
N LEU A 115 -2.89 2.93 12.04
CA LEU A 115 -3.76 1.94 12.68
C LEU A 115 -3.03 0.72 13.23
N TYR A 116 -1.78 0.49 12.82
CA TYR A 116 -0.96 -0.65 13.19
C TYR A 116 0.41 -0.22 13.72
N SER A 117 0.45 0.91 14.44
CA SER A 117 1.69 1.51 14.95
C SER A 117 2.50 0.58 15.87
N GLU A 118 1.85 -0.36 16.53
CA GLU A 118 2.50 -1.39 17.37
C GLU A 118 3.43 -2.30 16.56
N LYS A 119 3.24 -2.39 15.24
CA LYS A 119 4.08 -3.17 14.32
C LYS A 119 5.35 -2.43 13.88
N LEU A 120 5.47 -1.14 14.20
CA LEU A 120 6.65 -0.35 13.86
C LEU A 120 7.89 -0.70 14.70
N ASN A 121 7.74 -1.60 15.69
CA ASN A 121 8.84 -2.16 16.48
C ASN A 121 9.79 -1.12 17.07
N GLY A 122 9.27 0.05 17.50
CA GLY A 122 10.06 1.12 18.11
C GLY A 122 11.00 1.83 17.11
N GLN A 123 10.72 1.80 15.81
CA GLN A 123 11.46 2.58 14.83
C GLN A 123 11.31 4.08 15.10
N ASP A 124 12.42 4.81 15.15
CA ASP A 124 12.44 6.24 15.44
C ASP A 124 11.95 7.08 14.25
N THR A 125 12.06 6.56 13.04
CA THR A 125 11.68 7.26 11.81
C THR A 125 10.98 6.32 10.84
N VAL A 126 9.80 6.74 10.38
CA VAL A 126 9.02 6.02 9.37
C VAL A 126 8.70 6.96 8.21
N LEU A 127 9.14 6.60 7.01
CA LEU A 127 8.80 7.32 5.78
C LEU A 127 7.58 6.67 5.13
N VAL A 128 6.49 7.43 4.99
CA VAL A 128 5.30 6.99 4.28
C VAL A 128 5.22 7.67 2.93
N ILE A 129 5.04 6.89 1.85
CA ILE A 129 4.84 7.46 0.51
C ILE A 129 3.35 7.64 0.28
N ALA A 130 2.90 8.90 0.36
CA ALA A 130 1.57 9.34 -0.02
C ALA A 130 1.55 9.57 -1.54
N CYS A 131 1.09 8.58 -2.30
CA CYS A 131 1.27 8.53 -3.76
C CYS A 131 0.31 9.41 -4.56
N GLY A 132 -0.80 9.91 -3.97
CA GLY A 132 -1.69 10.84 -4.65
C GLY A 132 -3.17 10.71 -4.32
N GLY A 133 -4.02 11.41 -5.10
CA GLY A 133 -5.47 11.49 -4.86
C GLY A 133 -6.31 11.79 -6.09
N VAL A 134 -5.73 11.79 -7.29
CA VAL A 134 -6.40 12.25 -8.51
C VAL A 134 -7.59 11.38 -8.94
N ASN A 135 -7.59 10.10 -8.58
CA ASN A 135 -8.62 9.14 -9.01
C ASN A 135 -9.86 9.11 -8.11
N THR A 136 -9.93 9.94 -7.07
CA THR A 136 -11.04 9.91 -6.12
C THR A 136 -11.50 11.33 -5.80
N GLY A 137 -12.76 11.61 -6.11
CA GLY A 137 -13.42 12.86 -5.73
C GLY A 137 -14.00 12.80 -4.32
N PHE A 138 -14.31 13.97 -3.75
CA PHE A 138 -14.88 14.11 -2.40
C PHE A 138 -16.20 13.32 -2.24
N GLU A 139 -17.09 13.40 -3.22
CA GLU A 139 -18.36 12.65 -3.20
C GLU A 139 -18.14 11.14 -3.08
N GLN A 140 -17.18 10.60 -3.82
CA GLN A 140 -16.85 9.18 -3.76
C GLN A 140 -16.26 8.79 -2.41
N LEU A 141 -15.42 9.64 -1.81
CA LEU A 141 -14.90 9.41 -0.46
C LEU A 141 -16.03 9.42 0.58
N MET A 142 -16.97 10.34 0.47
CA MET A 142 -18.15 10.35 1.37
C MET A 142 -18.97 9.07 1.24
N ASN A 143 -19.17 8.56 0.01
CA ASN A 143 -19.84 7.27 -0.21
C ASN A 143 -19.07 6.11 0.44
N TYR A 144 -17.73 6.12 0.39
CA TYR A 144 -16.93 5.13 1.10
C TYR A 144 -17.06 5.27 2.63
N LYS A 145 -17.08 6.49 3.16
CA LYS A 145 -17.31 6.73 4.59
C LYS A 145 -18.60 6.09 5.07
N PHE A 146 -19.71 6.41 4.42
CA PHE A 146 -21.02 5.81 4.75
C PHE A 146 -21.06 4.28 4.62
N ARG A 147 -20.30 3.75 3.69
CA ARG A 147 -20.29 2.29 3.46
C ARG A 147 -19.47 1.52 4.49
N PHE A 148 -18.39 2.09 4.99
CA PHE A 148 -17.39 1.37 5.77
C PHE A 148 -17.25 1.85 7.22
N LEU A 149 -17.65 3.09 7.54
CA LEU A 149 -17.43 3.68 8.86
C LEU A 149 -18.71 4.02 9.63
N ASP A 150 -19.85 4.13 8.95
CA ASP A 150 -21.18 4.40 9.51
C ASP A 150 -22.04 3.13 9.54
#